data_da68867849307e054541cc5c522ccf36
#
_entry.id   da68867849307e054541cc5c522ccf36
#
_cell.length_a   1.000
_cell.length_b   1.000
_cell.length_c   1.000
_cell.angle_alpha   90.00
_cell.angle_beta   90.00
_cell.angle_gamma   90.00
#
_symmetry.space_group_name_H-M   'P 1'
#
loop_
_entity.id
_entity.type
_entity.pdbx_description
1 polymer ?
#
loop_
_entity_poly.entity_id
_entity_poly.type
_entity_poly.pdbx_seq_one_letter_code
_entity_poly.pdbx_strand_id
1 'polypeptide(L)'
;MGNTHSAQNDLKGVAPDTRGWNFFEADKGLQDLLALYLEPALLEFLRPHLSKLGSMSANELDVAAHLADAHTPILHQRDRFGRDAQWIEYHPAYRELEEAAYGTFGIHAMSHRSGILGWPEPFPATAKHAFTYLFNQAEFGLGCPINVTDSGMHAIIKFGSDEIKDWLIPKMSTTDTAELWQSGQYMTEKEGGSDVGSLTTTARFEDGQWRVYGEKWFCSNADAEINLMLARPEGAQDGTRGLALFALPRFLDDGSPNHYRIVRLKEKLGTRSMASGEVIMEGAIAYPVGPLDRGIHQMLEMVNWSRLSNGIKSSALMRRAVHDACAVIRGRVVFGVPLMQKPLARRQMMKIQLPAEQSLSLWFFTADVLDKAEGYGGQPPSQEA
;
A
#
# COMPACT_ATOMS: atom_id res chain seq x y z
N MET A 1 22.65 4.67 33.71
CA MET A 1 21.29 4.38 34.18
C MET A 1 20.66 5.71 34.59
N GLY A 2 20.08 6.43 33.66
CA GLY A 2 19.46 7.74 33.86
C GLY A 2 17.93 7.58 33.89
N ASN A 3 17.33 8.14 34.92
CA ASN A 3 15.91 8.14 35.24
C ASN A 3 15.08 8.79 34.09
N THR A 4 14.43 8.00 33.23
CA THR A 4 13.41 8.44 32.27
C THR A 4 11.98 8.27 32.80
N HIS A 5 11.80 8.11 34.11
CA HIS A 5 10.47 7.88 34.73
C HIS A 5 9.76 9.14 35.28
N SER A 6 10.33 10.33 35.11
CA SER A 6 9.77 11.51 35.82
C SER A 6 8.72 12.31 35.08
N ALA A 7 8.51 12.12 33.77
CA ALA A 7 7.54 12.91 32.99
C ALA A 7 6.14 12.30 32.88
N GLN A 8 5.96 11.02 33.23
CA GLN A 8 4.66 10.32 33.09
C GLN A 8 3.72 10.46 34.30
N ASN A 9 4.16 11.04 35.41
CA ASN A 9 3.37 11.06 36.65
C ASN A 9 2.38 12.22 36.81
N ASP A 10 2.40 13.22 35.92
CA ASP A 10 1.56 14.42 36.12
C ASP A 10 0.20 14.40 35.37
N LEU A 11 -0.08 13.36 34.59
CA LEU A 11 -1.33 13.24 33.84
C LEU A 11 -2.32 12.28 34.55
N LYS A 12 -2.78 12.63 35.73
CA LYS A 12 -3.85 11.90 36.43
C LYS A 12 -5.09 11.81 35.54
N GLY A 13 -5.50 10.57 35.22
CA GLY A 13 -6.71 10.30 34.43
C GLY A 13 -6.49 10.09 32.92
N VAL A 14 -5.27 10.26 32.42
CA VAL A 14 -4.93 9.95 31.02
C VAL A 14 -4.47 8.49 30.90
N ALA A 15 -4.95 7.78 29.90
CA ALA A 15 -4.51 6.42 29.64
C ALA A 15 -3.05 6.43 29.12
N PRO A 16 -2.20 5.51 29.60
CA PRO A 16 -0.89 5.32 29.00
C PRO A 16 -1.01 4.98 27.50
N ASP A 17 -0.09 5.49 26.71
CA ASP A 17 -0.04 5.28 25.26
C ASP A 17 1.34 4.76 24.84
N THR A 18 1.55 4.63 23.53
CA THR A 18 2.80 4.12 22.92
C THR A 18 3.76 5.22 22.50
N ARG A 19 3.49 6.49 22.80
CA ARG A 19 4.41 7.60 22.51
C ARG A 19 5.76 7.41 23.15
N GLY A 20 6.83 7.63 22.39
CA GLY A 20 8.20 7.39 22.82
C GLY A 20 8.65 5.93 22.67
N TRP A 21 7.79 5.03 22.18
CA TRP A 21 8.19 3.66 21.83
C TRP A 21 8.92 3.64 20.50
N ASN A 22 9.53 2.48 20.22
CA ASN A 22 10.01 2.07 18.92
C ASN A 22 9.32 0.74 18.60
N PHE A 23 8.45 0.71 17.59
CA PHE A 23 7.66 -0.48 17.27
C PHE A 23 8.51 -1.64 16.76
N PHE A 24 9.67 -1.38 16.15
CA PHE A 24 10.61 -2.43 15.77
C PHE A 24 11.28 -3.06 17.01
N GLU A 25 11.79 -2.21 17.91
CA GLU A 25 12.48 -2.69 19.12
C GLU A 25 11.51 -3.39 20.10
N ALA A 26 10.25 -2.98 20.11
CA ALA A 26 9.21 -3.58 20.94
C ALA A 26 8.69 -4.92 20.40
N ASP A 27 8.92 -5.23 19.11
CA ASP A 27 8.38 -6.42 18.44
C ASP A 27 9.43 -7.53 18.29
N LYS A 28 9.56 -8.33 19.32
CA LYS A 28 10.48 -9.49 19.32
C LYS A 28 10.07 -10.52 18.25
N GLY A 29 8.75 -10.71 18.02
CA GLY A 29 8.26 -11.65 17.00
C GLY A 29 8.72 -11.27 15.60
N LEU A 30 8.63 -9.99 15.23
CA LEU A 30 9.15 -9.50 13.96
C LEU A 30 10.66 -9.75 13.84
N GLN A 31 11.44 -9.38 14.89
CA GLN A 31 12.90 -9.55 14.87
C GLN A 31 13.30 -11.02 14.69
N ASP A 32 12.61 -11.95 15.35
CA ASP A 32 12.89 -13.39 15.26
C ASP A 32 12.55 -13.93 13.85
N LEU A 33 11.43 -13.50 13.25
CA LEU A 33 11.07 -13.88 11.88
C LEU A 33 12.05 -13.34 10.85
N LEU A 34 12.50 -12.09 11.00
CA LEU A 34 13.53 -11.54 10.12
C LEU A 34 14.87 -12.29 10.24
N ALA A 35 15.25 -12.70 11.45
CA ALA A 35 16.44 -13.52 11.66
C ALA A 35 16.30 -14.94 11.08
N LEU A 36 15.08 -15.45 10.96
CA LEU A 36 14.79 -16.75 10.34
C LEU A 36 14.85 -16.72 8.81
N TYR A 37 14.34 -15.65 8.19
CA TYR A 37 14.11 -15.62 6.75
C TYR A 37 15.13 -14.80 5.96
N LEU A 38 15.82 -13.85 6.58
CA LEU A 38 16.78 -12.99 5.88
C LEU A 38 18.22 -13.45 6.10
N GLU A 39 19.03 -13.31 5.07
CA GLU A 39 20.47 -13.47 5.20
C GLU A 39 21.04 -12.50 6.23
N PRO A 40 22.01 -12.95 7.08
CA PRO A 40 22.53 -12.14 8.19
C PRO A 40 23.07 -10.77 7.77
N ALA A 41 23.76 -10.68 6.62
CA ALA A 41 24.31 -9.43 6.13
C ALA A 41 23.22 -8.44 5.74
N LEU A 42 22.13 -8.91 5.10
CA LEU A 42 20.98 -8.10 4.75
C LEU A 42 20.24 -7.62 6.01
N LEU A 43 20.02 -8.51 6.96
CA LEU A 43 19.37 -8.16 8.22
C LEU A 43 20.17 -7.12 9.01
N GLU A 44 21.49 -7.25 9.09
CA GLU A 44 22.35 -6.27 9.75
C GLU A 44 22.25 -4.89 9.06
N PHE A 45 22.28 -4.86 7.74
CA PHE A 45 22.08 -3.65 6.97
C PHE A 45 20.70 -3.00 7.24
N LEU A 46 19.64 -3.80 7.32
CA LEU A 46 18.28 -3.30 7.48
C LEU A 46 17.94 -2.83 8.90
N ARG A 47 18.59 -3.35 9.94
CA ARG A 47 18.28 -3.04 11.36
C ARG A 47 18.17 -1.54 11.65
N PRO A 48 19.14 -0.67 11.30
CA PRO A 48 19.02 0.76 11.57
C PRO A 48 17.84 1.41 10.83
N HIS A 49 17.53 0.97 9.62
CA HIS A 49 16.40 1.48 8.84
C HIS A 49 15.06 1.04 9.44
N LEU A 50 14.95 -0.22 9.85
CA LEU A 50 13.76 -0.76 10.53
C LEU A 50 13.54 -0.09 11.90
N SER A 51 14.60 0.12 12.66
CA SER A 51 14.54 0.84 13.94
C SER A 51 14.13 2.30 13.72
N LYS A 52 14.66 2.97 12.70
CA LYS A 52 14.23 4.33 12.32
C LYS A 52 12.74 4.37 12.00
N LEU A 53 12.25 3.49 11.12
CA LEU A 53 10.82 3.43 10.78
C LEU A 53 9.96 3.05 11.98
N GLY A 54 10.40 2.11 12.80
CA GLY A 54 9.68 1.70 14.03
C GLY A 54 9.52 2.85 15.03
N SER A 55 10.54 3.71 15.17
CA SER A 55 10.45 4.94 15.96
C SER A 55 9.48 5.94 15.32
N MET A 56 9.62 6.21 14.02
CA MET A 56 8.74 7.14 13.30
C MET A 56 7.27 6.70 13.38
N SER A 57 6.99 5.41 13.20
CA SER A 57 5.62 4.86 13.23
C SER A 57 4.97 4.94 14.61
N ALA A 58 5.76 4.93 15.68
CA ALA A 58 5.23 5.09 17.04
C ALA A 58 5.02 6.55 17.44
N ASN A 59 5.55 7.51 16.71
CA ASN A 59 5.60 8.91 17.10
C ASN A 59 5.09 9.85 15.99
N GLU A 60 5.97 10.39 15.13
CA GLU A 60 5.60 11.43 14.16
C GLU A 60 4.62 10.96 13.09
N LEU A 61 4.78 9.72 12.57
CA LEU A 61 3.85 9.19 11.57
C LEU A 61 2.47 8.87 12.16
N ASP A 62 2.40 8.49 13.43
CA ASP A 62 1.13 8.29 14.15
C ASP A 62 0.33 9.60 14.25
N VAL A 63 1.02 10.70 14.56
CA VAL A 63 0.42 12.04 14.60
C VAL A 63 -0.05 12.48 13.21
N ALA A 64 0.80 12.31 12.19
CA ALA A 64 0.47 12.66 10.81
C ALA A 64 -0.71 11.82 10.28
N ALA A 65 -0.75 10.52 10.57
CA ALA A 65 -1.84 9.63 10.20
C ALA A 65 -3.18 10.05 10.82
N HIS A 66 -3.17 10.42 12.10
CA HIS A 66 -4.36 10.90 12.77
C HIS A 66 -4.88 12.21 12.14
N LEU A 67 -4.00 13.14 11.81
CA LEU A 67 -4.36 14.40 11.14
C LEU A 67 -4.91 14.15 9.73
N ALA A 68 -4.26 13.26 8.96
CA ALA A 68 -4.69 12.92 7.60
C ALA A 68 -6.05 12.20 7.60
N ASP A 69 -6.33 11.33 8.58
CA ASP A 69 -7.64 10.67 8.72
C ASP A 69 -8.74 11.65 9.15
N ALA A 70 -8.43 12.60 10.01
CA ALA A 70 -9.37 13.64 10.46
C ALA A 70 -9.72 14.64 9.34
N HIS A 71 -8.78 14.92 8.43
CA HIS A 71 -8.92 15.86 7.33
C HIS A 71 -8.87 15.11 5.98
N THR A 72 -10.01 14.52 5.63
CA THR A 72 -10.15 13.69 4.42
C THR A 72 -9.88 14.49 3.14
N PRO A 73 -9.43 13.82 2.04
CA PRO A 73 -9.18 14.45 0.76
C PRO A 73 -10.42 15.17 0.20
N ILE A 74 -10.21 16.30 -0.46
CA ILE A 74 -11.26 17.13 -1.08
C ILE A 74 -11.05 17.16 -2.58
N LEU A 75 -12.07 16.76 -3.34
CA LEU A 75 -12.06 16.86 -4.80
C LEU A 75 -12.47 18.25 -5.24
N HIS A 76 -11.60 18.94 -5.95
CA HIS A 76 -11.88 20.17 -6.68
C HIS A 76 -12.10 19.83 -8.15
N GLN A 77 -13.34 19.90 -8.60
CA GLN A 77 -13.69 19.57 -10.01
C GLN A 77 -13.42 20.71 -10.96
N ARG A 78 -13.48 21.96 -10.50
CA ARG A 78 -13.36 23.17 -11.30
C ARG A 78 -12.52 24.23 -10.63
N ASP A 79 -11.86 25.05 -11.44
CA ASP A 79 -11.20 26.24 -10.96
C ASP A 79 -12.23 27.36 -10.62
N ARG A 80 -11.73 28.48 -10.10
CA ARG A 80 -12.58 29.65 -9.74
C ARG A 80 -13.28 30.30 -10.95
N PHE A 81 -12.93 29.95 -12.17
CA PHE A 81 -13.52 30.43 -13.40
C PHE A 81 -14.50 29.42 -14.05
N GLY A 82 -14.70 28.27 -13.41
CA GLY A 82 -15.59 27.21 -13.89
C GLY A 82 -14.96 26.29 -14.94
N ARG A 83 -13.64 26.34 -15.17
CA ARG A 83 -12.93 25.43 -16.06
C ARG A 83 -12.69 24.11 -15.35
N ASP A 84 -12.74 23.01 -16.09
CA ASP A 84 -12.37 21.70 -15.54
C ASP A 84 -10.91 21.73 -15.07
N ALA A 85 -10.71 21.44 -13.80
CA ALA A 85 -9.41 21.47 -13.13
C ALA A 85 -9.42 20.43 -12.01
N GLN A 86 -9.59 19.17 -12.39
CA GLN A 86 -9.73 18.09 -11.42
C GLN A 86 -8.43 17.85 -10.68
N TRP A 87 -8.42 18.19 -9.40
CA TRP A 87 -7.33 17.86 -8.48
C TRP A 87 -7.87 17.52 -7.11
N ILE A 88 -7.11 16.76 -6.36
CA ILE A 88 -7.46 16.35 -5.00
C ILE A 88 -6.54 17.08 -4.04
N GLU A 89 -7.16 17.79 -3.09
CA GLU A 89 -6.47 18.44 -1.99
C GLU A 89 -6.29 17.45 -0.85
N TYR A 90 -5.06 17.22 -0.45
CA TYR A 90 -4.71 16.43 0.72
C TYR A 90 -4.18 17.34 1.83
N HIS A 91 -4.45 16.96 3.07
CA HIS A 91 -3.83 17.61 4.21
C HIS A 91 -2.30 17.46 4.16
N PRO A 92 -1.50 18.49 4.57
CA PRO A 92 -0.02 18.40 4.55
C PRO A 92 0.54 17.16 5.26
N ALA A 93 -0.08 16.72 6.36
CA ALA A 93 0.30 15.51 7.06
C ALA A 93 0.25 14.24 6.17
N TYR A 94 -0.65 14.18 5.18
CA TYR A 94 -0.66 13.07 4.22
C TYR A 94 0.60 13.10 3.34
N ARG A 95 1.07 14.28 2.95
CA ARG A 95 2.33 14.44 2.19
C ARG A 95 3.57 14.07 3.01
N GLU A 96 3.54 14.30 4.33
CA GLU A 96 4.59 13.80 5.25
C GLU A 96 4.64 12.27 5.28
N LEU A 97 3.47 11.61 5.28
CA LEU A 97 3.37 10.15 5.18
C LEU A 97 3.89 9.63 3.84
N GLU A 98 3.55 10.29 2.73
CA GLU A 98 4.06 9.94 1.39
C GLU A 98 5.59 10.09 1.32
N GLU A 99 6.14 11.20 1.82
CA GLU A 99 7.58 11.42 1.87
C GLU A 99 8.31 10.35 2.70
N ALA A 100 7.72 9.92 3.81
CA ALA A 100 8.28 8.82 4.57
C ALA A 100 8.23 7.51 3.78
N ALA A 101 7.08 7.13 3.22
CA ALA A 101 6.87 5.83 2.59
C ALA A 101 7.59 5.70 1.23
N TYR A 102 7.41 6.69 0.37
CA TYR A 102 7.96 6.70 -0.99
C TYR A 102 9.37 7.28 -1.07
N GLY A 103 9.60 8.45 -0.44
CA GLY A 103 10.88 9.16 -0.48
C GLY A 103 11.93 8.53 0.41
N THR A 104 11.69 8.54 1.73
CA THR A 104 12.70 8.13 2.70
C THR A 104 12.96 6.62 2.67
N PHE A 105 11.93 5.78 2.62
CA PHE A 105 12.08 4.33 2.68
C PHE A 105 11.92 3.63 1.33
N GLY A 106 11.27 4.24 0.34
CA GLY A 106 11.08 3.66 -0.99
C GLY A 106 10.31 2.34 -0.99
N ILE A 107 9.34 2.14 -0.07
CA ILE A 107 8.67 0.85 0.19
C ILE A 107 8.07 0.26 -1.08
N HIS A 108 7.47 1.08 -1.94
CA HIS A 108 6.86 0.69 -3.21
C HIS A 108 7.86 0.09 -4.21
N ALA A 109 9.11 0.54 -4.17
CA ALA A 109 10.14 0.20 -5.17
C ALA A 109 11.14 -0.85 -4.68
N MET A 110 11.11 -1.23 -3.40
CA MET A 110 12.11 -2.10 -2.79
C MET A 110 12.38 -3.39 -3.56
N SER A 111 11.33 -4.05 -4.06
CA SER A 111 11.48 -5.33 -4.80
C SER A 111 11.67 -5.15 -6.31
N HIS A 112 11.71 -3.92 -6.82
CA HIS A 112 11.76 -3.63 -8.26
C HIS A 112 13.00 -2.84 -8.69
N ARG A 113 13.67 -2.18 -7.74
CA ARG A 113 14.78 -1.28 -8.03
C ARG A 113 15.96 -1.51 -7.09
N SER A 114 17.15 -1.58 -7.67
CA SER A 114 18.42 -1.54 -6.95
C SER A 114 18.68 -0.16 -6.35
N GLY A 115 19.51 -0.10 -5.29
CA GLY A 115 19.94 1.15 -4.69
C GLY A 115 18.96 1.76 -3.68
N ILE A 116 17.81 1.15 -3.43
CA ILE A 116 16.90 1.60 -2.37
C ILE A 116 17.61 1.49 -1.02
N LEU A 117 17.52 2.52 -0.20
CA LEU A 117 18.26 2.66 1.06
C LEU A 117 19.80 2.53 0.93
N GLY A 118 20.33 2.48 -0.29
CA GLY A 118 21.75 2.22 -0.57
C GLY A 118 22.12 0.75 -0.73
N TRP A 119 21.16 -0.18 -0.71
CA TRP A 119 21.41 -1.60 -0.99
C TRP A 119 21.57 -1.84 -2.50
N PRO A 120 22.58 -2.64 -2.94
CA PRO A 120 22.92 -2.76 -4.35
C PRO A 120 21.92 -3.55 -5.20
N GLU A 121 21.05 -4.34 -4.58
CA GLU A 121 20.10 -5.25 -5.25
C GLU A 121 18.66 -4.91 -4.86
N PRO A 122 17.63 -5.33 -5.62
CA PRO A 122 16.26 -5.31 -5.17
C PRO A 122 16.09 -6.15 -3.90
N PHE A 123 15.26 -5.67 -2.97
CA PHE A 123 14.99 -6.39 -1.74
C PHE A 123 14.02 -7.55 -1.95
N PRO A 124 14.18 -8.68 -1.24
CA PRO A 124 13.17 -9.72 -1.19
C PRO A 124 11.86 -9.19 -0.60
N ALA A 125 10.74 -9.83 -0.97
CA ALA A 125 9.42 -9.48 -0.45
C ALA A 125 9.37 -9.54 1.08
N THR A 126 10.06 -10.49 1.68
CA THR A 126 10.19 -10.63 3.13
C THR A 126 10.78 -9.36 3.77
N ALA A 127 11.85 -8.78 3.20
CA ALA A 127 12.44 -7.53 3.69
C ALA A 127 11.49 -6.34 3.48
N LYS A 128 10.94 -6.17 2.27
CA LYS A 128 9.96 -5.12 1.95
C LYS A 128 8.76 -5.15 2.91
N HIS A 129 8.24 -6.32 3.19
CA HIS A 129 7.06 -6.46 4.04
C HIS A 129 7.33 -6.17 5.52
N ALA A 130 8.58 -6.20 5.99
CA ALA A 130 8.92 -5.67 7.31
C ALA A 130 8.69 -4.14 7.38
N PHE A 131 9.06 -3.40 6.34
CA PHE A 131 8.75 -1.97 6.24
C PHE A 131 7.25 -1.71 6.09
N THR A 132 6.57 -2.47 5.22
CA THR A 132 5.10 -2.41 5.10
C THR A 132 4.41 -2.63 6.45
N TYR A 133 4.83 -3.62 7.22
CA TYR A 133 4.28 -3.95 8.52
C TYR A 133 4.51 -2.83 9.56
N LEU A 134 5.70 -2.26 9.63
CA LEU A 134 5.99 -1.18 10.57
C LEU A 134 5.23 0.10 10.19
N PHE A 135 5.23 0.49 8.91
CA PHE A 135 4.53 1.68 8.44
C PHE A 135 3.01 1.60 8.69
N ASN A 136 2.41 0.44 8.41
CA ASN A 136 0.96 0.27 8.58
C ASN A 136 0.51 0.12 10.04
N GLN A 137 1.40 0.12 11.01
CA GLN A 137 1.03 0.32 12.42
C GLN A 137 0.67 1.78 12.72
N ALA A 138 1.12 2.73 11.91
CA ALA A 138 0.75 4.14 12.00
C ALA A 138 -0.35 4.50 10.98
N GLU A 139 -0.16 4.16 9.69
CA GLU A 139 -1.03 4.63 8.61
C GLU A 139 -1.45 3.49 7.66
N PHE A 140 -2.75 3.23 7.61
CA PHE A 140 -3.31 2.15 6.80
C PHE A 140 -3.86 2.63 5.44
N GLY A 141 -4.32 3.88 5.33
CA GLY A 141 -4.91 4.43 4.11
C GLY A 141 -3.89 4.50 2.98
N LEU A 142 -2.76 5.18 3.21
CA LEU A 142 -1.65 5.27 2.25
C LEU A 142 -1.01 3.89 1.96
N GLY A 143 -1.16 2.92 2.85
CA GLY A 143 -0.75 1.54 2.59
C GLY A 143 -1.41 0.92 1.34
N CYS A 144 -2.55 1.43 0.88
CA CYS A 144 -3.17 1.02 -0.38
C CYS A 144 -2.44 1.60 -1.61
N PRO A 145 -2.26 2.92 -1.77
CA PRO A 145 -1.44 3.51 -2.84
C PRO A 145 -0.05 2.91 -2.97
N ILE A 146 0.68 2.73 -1.87
CA ILE A 146 2.00 2.07 -1.86
C ILE A 146 1.91 0.68 -2.49
N ASN A 147 0.93 -0.12 -2.05
CA ASN A 147 0.76 -1.49 -2.53
C ASN A 147 0.33 -1.56 -4.00
N VAL A 148 -0.60 -0.69 -4.46
CA VAL A 148 -1.03 -0.75 -5.86
C VAL A 148 0.04 -0.21 -6.81
N THR A 149 0.92 0.68 -6.35
CA THR A 149 2.10 1.10 -7.11
C THR A 149 3.12 -0.05 -7.24
N ASP A 150 3.44 -0.73 -6.13
CA ASP A 150 4.28 -1.92 -6.08
C ASP A 150 3.74 -3.05 -6.98
N SER A 151 2.49 -3.45 -6.78
CA SER A 151 1.87 -4.54 -7.55
C SER A 151 1.62 -4.16 -9.02
N GLY A 152 1.41 -2.87 -9.31
CA GLY A 152 1.32 -2.35 -10.67
C GLY A 152 2.64 -2.48 -11.42
N MET A 153 3.76 -2.14 -10.78
CA MET A 153 5.10 -2.37 -11.36
C MET A 153 5.35 -3.86 -11.62
N HIS A 154 4.99 -4.73 -10.66
CA HIS A 154 5.12 -6.18 -10.87
C HIS A 154 4.36 -6.64 -12.13
N ALA A 155 3.10 -6.22 -12.31
CA ALA A 155 2.32 -6.59 -13.48
C ALA A 155 2.91 -6.04 -14.79
N ILE A 156 3.40 -4.80 -14.78
CA ILE A 156 4.03 -4.17 -15.94
C ILE A 156 5.35 -4.89 -16.29
N ILE A 157 6.19 -5.19 -15.32
CA ILE A 157 7.46 -5.92 -15.53
C ILE A 157 7.19 -7.31 -16.13
N LYS A 158 6.16 -8.00 -15.63
CA LYS A 158 5.84 -9.38 -16.04
C LYS A 158 5.18 -9.45 -17.43
N PHE A 159 4.33 -8.50 -17.79
CA PHE A 159 3.46 -8.59 -18.95
C PHE A 159 3.59 -7.45 -19.96
N GLY A 160 4.11 -6.31 -19.57
CA GLY A 160 4.25 -5.14 -20.44
C GLY A 160 5.22 -5.37 -21.59
N SER A 161 4.99 -4.69 -22.73
CA SER A 161 5.99 -4.59 -23.78
C SER A 161 7.21 -3.78 -23.27
N ASP A 162 8.32 -3.87 -24.00
CA ASP A 162 9.53 -3.13 -23.61
C ASP A 162 9.28 -1.62 -23.61
N GLU A 163 8.46 -1.10 -24.56
CA GLU A 163 8.09 0.32 -24.61
C GLU A 163 7.30 0.74 -23.36
N ILE A 164 6.37 -0.09 -22.89
CA ILE A 164 5.57 0.19 -21.68
C ILE A 164 6.47 0.14 -20.42
N LYS A 165 7.39 -0.81 -20.36
CA LYS A 165 8.35 -0.93 -19.24
C LYS A 165 9.28 0.27 -19.19
N ASP A 166 9.90 0.63 -20.33
CA ASP A 166 10.83 1.75 -20.45
C ASP A 166 10.16 3.09 -20.13
N TRP A 167 8.88 3.23 -20.45
CA TRP A 167 8.10 4.42 -20.15
C TRP A 167 7.70 4.53 -18.67
N LEU A 168 7.17 3.45 -18.07
CA LEU A 168 6.49 3.51 -16.77
C LEU A 168 7.41 3.16 -15.59
N ILE A 169 8.26 2.13 -15.71
CA ILE A 169 9.01 1.63 -14.55
C ILE A 169 9.96 2.68 -13.95
N PRO A 170 10.72 3.47 -14.73
CA PRO A 170 11.56 4.51 -14.16
C PRO A 170 10.78 5.55 -13.34
N LYS A 171 9.59 5.93 -13.81
CA LYS A 171 8.72 6.92 -13.15
C LYS A 171 8.03 6.35 -11.90
N MET A 172 7.63 5.08 -11.94
CA MET A 172 6.94 4.41 -10.83
C MET A 172 7.89 3.95 -9.72
N SER A 173 9.18 3.74 -10.02
CA SER A 173 10.17 3.22 -9.06
C SER A 173 11.06 4.30 -8.45
N THR A 174 10.89 5.57 -8.81
CA THR A 174 11.68 6.66 -8.23
C THR A 174 11.31 6.90 -6.77
N THR A 175 12.30 7.32 -5.98
CA THR A 175 12.10 7.81 -4.60
C THR A 175 12.05 9.34 -4.52
N ASP A 176 12.14 10.02 -5.64
CA ASP A 176 11.83 11.45 -5.71
C ASP A 176 10.31 11.60 -5.79
N THR A 177 9.71 12.04 -4.70
CA THR A 177 8.25 12.16 -4.58
C THR A 177 7.64 13.22 -5.51
N ALA A 178 8.45 14.15 -6.05
CA ALA A 178 8.00 15.13 -7.03
C ALA A 178 7.89 14.54 -8.45
N GLU A 179 8.68 13.50 -8.76
CA GLU A 179 8.73 12.84 -10.06
C GLU A 179 7.99 11.49 -10.06
N LEU A 180 7.55 11.03 -8.90
CA LEU A 180 6.94 9.72 -8.72
C LEU A 180 5.57 9.63 -9.40
N TRP A 181 5.41 8.60 -10.21
CA TRP A 181 4.11 8.18 -10.72
C TRP A 181 3.55 7.06 -9.85
N GLN A 182 2.55 7.41 -9.07
CA GLN A 182 1.79 6.43 -8.31
C GLN A 182 0.82 5.68 -9.23
N SER A 183 0.40 4.49 -8.81
CA SER A 183 -0.57 3.70 -9.55
C SER A 183 -1.91 3.58 -8.82
N GLY A 184 -2.97 3.39 -9.63
CA GLY A 184 -4.27 2.95 -9.18
C GLY A 184 -4.65 1.61 -9.81
N GLN A 185 -5.65 0.92 -9.25
CA GLN A 185 -6.22 -0.31 -9.80
C GLN A 185 -7.73 -0.18 -9.91
N TYR A 186 -8.25 -0.20 -11.16
CA TYR A 186 -9.67 0.00 -11.43
C TYR A 186 -10.29 -1.25 -12.05
N MET A 187 -11.07 -1.97 -11.27
CA MET A 187 -11.69 -3.22 -11.69
C MET A 187 -13.22 -3.20 -11.55
N THR A 188 -13.70 -2.82 -10.37
CA THR A 188 -15.12 -2.86 -10.01
C THR A 188 -15.96 -1.82 -10.76
N GLU A 189 -17.15 -2.23 -11.21
CA GLU A 189 -18.19 -1.38 -11.79
C GLU A 189 -19.47 -1.49 -10.93
N LYS A 190 -20.47 -0.62 -11.19
CA LYS A 190 -21.75 -0.65 -10.47
C LYS A 190 -22.49 -1.97 -10.68
N GLU A 191 -22.42 -2.48 -11.91
CA GLU A 191 -23.09 -3.73 -12.33
C GLU A 191 -22.39 -4.99 -11.80
N GLY A 192 -21.09 -4.91 -11.48
CA GLY A 192 -20.33 -6.08 -11.07
C GLY A 192 -19.02 -5.81 -10.38
N GLY A 193 -18.86 -6.40 -9.18
CA GLY A 193 -17.59 -6.45 -8.47
C GLY A 193 -17.08 -7.88 -8.37
N SER A 194 -17.94 -8.84 -8.01
CA SER A 194 -17.58 -10.26 -7.94
C SER A 194 -17.58 -10.93 -9.31
N ASP A 195 -18.56 -10.62 -10.17
CA ASP A 195 -18.61 -11.06 -11.56
C ASP A 195 -17.91 -10.05 -12.48
N VAL A 196 -16.59 -10.06 -12.47
CA VAL A 196 -15.77 -9.17 -13.31
C VAL A 196 -16.00 -9.42 -14.80
N GLY A 197 -16.44 -10.62 -15.18
CA GLY A 197 -16.76 -10.95 -16.57
C GLY A 197 -17.93 -10.15 -17.17
N SER A 198 -18.78 -9.59 -16.32
CA SER A 198 -19.95 -8.78 -16.72
C SER A 198 -19.65 -7.29 -16.88
N LEU A 199 -18.39 -6.86 -16.74
CA LEU A 199 -18.03 -5.45 -16.86
C LEU A 199 -18.45 -4.85 -18.23
N THR A 200 -18.86 -3.59 -18.18
CA THR A 200 -19.42 -2.84 -19.33
C THR A 200 -18.43 -1.87 -19.96
N THR A 201 -17.31 -1.59 -19.29
CA THR A 201 -16.23 -0.73 -19.83
C THR A 201 -15.67 -1.33 -21.11
N THR A 202 -15.69 -0.57 -22.19
CA THR A 202 -15.20 -0.97 -23.53
C THR A 202 -13.93 -0.24 -23.91
N ALA A 203 -13.11 -0.86 -24.75
CA ALA A 203 -11.95 -0.25 -25.39
C ALA A 203 -12.09 -0.36 -26.90
N ARG A 204 -11.88 0.76 -27.61
CA ARG A 204 -11.93 0.84 -29.07
C ARG A 204 -10.60 1.32 -29.61
N PHE A 205 -10.21 0.76 -30.74
CA PHE A 205 -9.02 1.23 -31.44
C PHE A 205 -9.43 2.25 -32.50
N GLU A 206 -9.22 3.54 -32.19
CA GLU A 206 -9.63 4.68 -32.99
C GLU A 206 -8.42 5.59 -33.24
N ASP A 207 -8.25 6.02 -34.49
CA ASP A 207 -7.17 6.94 -34.93
C ASP A 207 -5.75 6.48 -34.48
N GLY A 208 -5.50 5.17 -34.49
CA GLY A 208 -4.21 4.61 -34.11
C GLY A 208 -3.97 4.48 -32.60
N GLN A 209 -4.99 4.71 -31.77
CA GLN A 209 -4.90 4.68 -30.32
C GLN A 209 -6.06 3.89 -29.70
N TRP A 210 -5.82 3.27 -28.54
CA TRP A 210 -6.90 2.68 -27.76
C TRP A 210 -7.61 3.78 -26.95
N ARG A 211 -8.93 3.82 -27.08
CA ARG A 211 -9.80 4.71 -26.31
C ARG A 211 -10.77 3.91 -25.46
N VAL A 212 -10.87 4.28 -24.18
CA VAL A 212 -11.69 3.58 -23.21
C VAL A 212 -12.92 4.39 -22.87
N TYR A 213 -14.07 3.69 -22.80
CA TYR A 213 -15.39 4.24 -22.48
C TYR A 213 -16.03 3.41 -21.36
N GLY A 214 -16.59 4.07 -20.36
CA GLY A 214 -17.28 3.40 -19.26
C GLY A 214 -17.06 4.04 -17.91
N GLU A 215 -17.49 3.35 -16.85
CA GLU A 215 -17.45 3.85 -15.48
C GLU A 215 -16.78 2.83 -14.56
N LYS A 216 -15.93 3.30 -13.65
CA LYS A 216 -15.36 2.48 -12.56
C LYS A 216 -15.84 3.00 -11.22
N TRP A 217 -16.21 2.06 -10.32
CA TRP A 217 -16.93 2.38 -9.11
C TRP A 217 -16.06 2.57 -7.88
N PHE A 218 -15.03 1.76 -7.68
CA PHE A 218 -14.06 1.86 -6.60
C PHE A 218 -12.65 2.07 -7.16
N CYS A 219 -12.28 3.33 -7.32
CA CYS A 219 -10.98 3.75 -7.83
C CYS A 219 -10.15 4.27 -6.67
N SER A 220 -9.41 3.38 -6.01
CA SER A 220 -8.47 3.76 -4.95
C SER A 220 -7.27 4.46 -5.57
N ASN A 221 -6.75 5.49 -4.88
CA ASN A 221 -5.74 6.40 -5.41
C ASN A 221 -6.22 7.07 -6.71
N ALA A 222 -7.38 7.72 -6.60
CA ALA A 222 -8.15 8.17 -7.78
C ALA A 222 -7.43 9.20 -8.65
N ASP A 223 -6.45 9.89 -8.12
CA ASP A 223 -5.61 10.89 -8.79
C ASP A 223 -4.21 10.38 -9.16
N ALA A 224 -3.97 9.06 -9.06
CA ALA A 224 -2.71 8.46 -9.47
C ALA A 224 -2.37 8.79 -10.94
N GLU A 225 -1.08 8.95 -11.23
CA GLU A 225 -0.55 9.30 -12.54
C GLU A 225 -0.81 8.22 -13.58
N ILE A 226 -0.85 6.92 -13.14
CA ILE A 226 -1.09 5.78 -14.01
C ILE A 226 -2.06 4.79 -13.35
N ASN A 227 -3.08 4.34 -14.05
CA ASN A 227 -4.07 3.44 -13.51
C ASN A 227 -4.15 2.16 -14.32
N LEU A 228 -4.01 1.01 -13.69
CA LEU A 228 -4.21 -0.28 -14.35
C LEU A 228 -5.68 -0.69 -14.25
N MET A 229 -6.28 -0.97 -15.41
CA MET A 229 -7.70 -1.24 -15.48
C MET A 229 -8.08 -2.31 -16.49
N LEU A 230 -9.20 -2.99 -16.22
CA LEU A 230 -9.79 -3.92 -17.17
C LEU A 230 -10.84 -3.19 -18.06
N ALA A 231 -10.74 -3.46 -19.35
CA ALA A 231 -11.76 -3.08 -20.32
C ALA A 231 -11.95 -4.19 -21.37
N ARG A 232 -13.09 -4.21 -22.04
CA ARG A 232 -13.37 -5.16 -23.12
C ARG A 232 -13.05 -4.50 -24.48
N PRO A 233 -12.06 -4.99 -25.22
CA PRO A 233 -11.86 -4.57 -26.60
C PRO A 233 -13.11 -4.80 -27.44
N GLU A 234 -13.44 -3.87 -28.34
CA GLU A 234 -14.58 -4.00 -29.23
C GLU A 234 -14.44 -5.26 -30.09
N GLY A 235 -15.52 -6.05 -30.17
CA GLY A 235 -15.53 -7.33 -30.87
C GLY A 235 -14.92 -8.51 -30.07
N ALA A 236 -14.41 -8.29 -28.88
CA ALA A 236 -13.94 -9.39 -28.01
C ALA A 236 -15.14 -10.20 -27.45
N GLN A 237 -14.87 -11.47 -27.13
CA GLN A 237 -15.89 -12.35 -26.58
C GLN A 237 -16.40 -11.90 -25.21
N ASP A 238 -17.59 -12.34 -24.82
CA ASP A 238 -18.15 -12.11 -23.49
C ASP A 238 -17.39 -12.84 -22.39
N GLY A 239 -17.62 -12.43 -21.13
CA GLY A 239 -17.01 -13.01 -19.96
C GLY A 239 -15.55 -12.57 -19.76
N THR A 240 -14.84 -13.27 -18.88
CA THR A 240 -13.49 -12.89 -18.46
C THR A 240 -12.42 -13.06 -19.54
N ARG A 241 -12.65 -13.94 -20.52
CA ARG A 241 -11.68 -14.19 -21.61
C ARG A 241 -11.58 -13.05 -22.63
N GLY A 242 -12.63 -12.20 -22.72
CA GLY A 242 -12.64 -11.05 -23.60
C GLY A 242 -12.13 -9.75 -22.92
N LEU A 243 -11.47 -9.85 -21.76
CA LEU A 243 -10.95 -8.68 -21.05
C LEU A 243 -9.47 -8.48 -21.33
N ALA A 244 -9.09 -7.22 -21.52
CA ALA A 244 -7.71 -6.77 -21.64
C ALA A 244 -7.33 -5.87 -20.46
N LEU A 245 -6.05 -5.88 -20.11
CA LEU A 245 -5.48 -4.96 -19.14
C LEU A 245 -4.90 -3.74 -19.86
N PHE A 246 -5.28 -2.57 -19.38
CA PHE A 246 -4.81 -1.29 -19.91
C PHE A 246 -4.16 -0.44 -18.83
N ALA A 247 -3.11 0.28 -19.21
CA ALA A 247 -2.52 1.37 -18.46
C ALA A 247 -3.16 2.69 -18.93
N LEU A 248 -3.82 3.40 -18.00
CA LEU A 248 -4.56 4.64 -18.23
C LEU A 248 -3.78 5.78 -17.56
N PRO A 249 -3.04 6.62 -18.30
CA PRO A 249 -2.38 7.79 -17.74
C PRO A 249 -3.41 8.89 -17.41
N ARG A 250 -3.10 9.65 -16.35
CA ARG A 250 -3.90 10.80 -15.94
C ARG A 250 -3.74 12.00 -16.87
N PHE A 251 -2.51 12.23 -17.31
CA PHE A 251 -2.15 13.27 -18.24
C PHE A 251 -1.52 12.66 -19.48
N LEU A 252 -1.75 13.31 -20.63
CA LEU A 252 -1.14 12.94 -21.90
C LEU A 252 0.26 13.56 -22.02
N ASP A 253 1.01 13.15 -23.05
CA ASP A 253 2.40 13.59 -23.25
C ASP A 253 2.53 15.11 -23.46
N ASP A 254 1.48 15.77 -23.94
CA ASP A 254 1.41 17.21 -24.07
C ASP A 254 1.05 17.97 -22.77
N GLY A 255 0.87 17.23 -21.67
CA GLY A 255 0.46 17.73 -20.36
C GLY A 255 -1.04 18.00 -20.22
N SER A 256 -1.83 17.73 -21.25
CA SER A 256 -3.29 17.87 -21.16
C SER A 256 -3.89 16.74 -20.30
N PRO A 257 -5.00 16.99 -19.58
CA PRO A 257 -5.73 15.94 -18.88
C PRO A 257 -6.25 14.91 -19.88
N ASN A 258 -6.14 13.63 -19.55
CA ASN A 258 -6.74 12.55 -20.32
C ASN A 258 -8.29 12.61 -20.20
N HIS A 259 -9.00 12.04 -21.16
CA HIS A 259 -10.46 12.10 -21.30
C HIS A 259 -11.21 11.22 -20.29
N TYR A 260 -10.88 11.39 -19.00
CA TYR A 260 -11.66 10.81 -17.91
C TYR A 260 -11.76 11.79 -16.73
N ARG A 261 -12.77 11.61 -15.91
CA ARG A 261 -13.00 12.50 -14.78
C ARG A 261 -13.38 11.71 -13.52
N ILE A 262 -12.96 12.23 -12.39
CA ILE A 262 -13.38 11.77 -11.07
C ILE A 262 -14.73 12.43 -10.78
N VAL A 263 -15.79 11.62 -10.65
CA VAL A 263 -17.15 12.12 -10.43
C VAL A 263 -17.34 12.62 -8.98
N ARG A 264 -16.85 11.80 -8.06
CA ARG A 264 -16.88 12.11 -6.62
C ARG A 264 -15.89 11.22 -5.87
N LEU A 265 -15.54 11.61 -4.65
CA LEU A 265 -14.85 10.75 -3.69
C LEU A 265 -15.86 9.97 -2.85
N LYS A 266 -15.44 8.78 -2.42
CA LYS A 266 -16.23 7.93 -1.51
C LYS A 266 -16.12 8.44 -0.08
N GLU A 267 -17.24 8.52 0.63
CA GLU A 267 -17.26 8.62 2.07
C GLU A 267 -17.01 7.22 2.67
N LYS A 268 -16.00 7.12 3.56
CA LYS A 268 -15.51 5.83 4.05
C LYS A 268 -15.41 5.82 5.57
N LEU A 269 -15.61 4.65 6.18
CA LEU A 269 -15.40 4.44 7.62
C LEU A 269 -13.92 4.28 7.98
N GLY A 270 -13.11 3.69 7.10
CA GLY A 270 -11.66 3.50 7.26
C GLY A 270 -10.90 3.93 6.01
N THR A 271 -9.58 4.00 6.07
CA THR A 271 -8.70 4.50 4.99
C THR A 271 -9.10 5.89 4.49
N ARG A 272 -9.53 6.75 5.41
CA ARG A 272 -10.12 8.05 5.08
C ARG A 272 -9.09 9.05 4.56
N SER A 273 -7.85 8.89 4.95
CA SER A 273 -6.70 9.70 4.49
C SER A 273 -6.45 9.61 2.98
N MET A 274 -6.80 8.49 2.34
CA MET A 274 -6.57 8.19 0.93
C MET A 274 -7.83 8.42 0.11
N ALA A 275 -7.70 9.02 -1.09
CA ALA A 275 -8.81 9.25 -2.01
C ALA A 275 -9.26 7.95 -2.70
N SER A 276 -10.55 7.63 -2.61
CA SER A 276 -11.20 6.60 -3.43
C SER A 276 -12.33 7.24 -4.21
N GLY A 277 -12.30 7.17 -5.54
CA GLY A 277 -13.23 7.85 -6.41
C GLY A 277 -14.16 6.93 -7.20
N GLU A 278 -15.12 7.56 -7.87
CA GLU A 278 -15.85 7.03 -9.01
C GLU A 278 -15.33 7.76 -10.25
N VAL A 279 -15.01 7.00 -11.29
CA VAL A 279 -14.34 7.54 -12.49
C VAL A 279 -15.18 7.20 -13.72
N ILE A 280 -15.40 8.21 -14.59
CA ILE A 280 -16.01 8.03 -15.91
C ILE A 280 -14.96 8.31 -16.98
N MET A 281 -14.83 7.39 -17.94
CA MET A 281 -13.99 7.50 -19.11
C MET A 281 -14.85 7.79 -20.34
N GLU A 282 -14.49 8.83 -21.08
CA GLU A 282 -15.23 9.33 -22.25
C GLU A 282 -14.29 9.42 -23.48
N GLY A 283 -13.70 8.28 -23.86
CA GLY A 283 -12.67 8.19 -24.89
C GLY A 283 -11.27 8.40 -24.34
N ALA A 284 -11.03 8.00 -23.10
CA ALA A 284 -9.72 8.11 -22.47
C ALA A 284 -8.67 7.25 -23.17
N ILE A 285 -7.52 7.84 -23.48
CA ILE A 285 -6.41 7.15 -24.14
C ILE A 285 -5.79 6.18 -23.13
N ALA A 286 -5.61 4.93 -23.54
CA ALA A 286 -5.03 3.89 -22.74
C ALA A 286 -4.10 2.99 -23.54
N TYR A 287 -3.16 2.36 -22.87
CA TYR A 287 -2.12 1.53 -23.49
C TYR A 287 -2.29 0.09 -23.01
N PRO A 288 -2.35 -0.92 -23.90
CA PRO A 288 -2.49 -2.31 -23.47
C PRO A 288 -1.24 -2.79 -22.73
N VAL A 289 -1.48 -3.51 -21.63
CA VAL A 289 -0.41 -4.16 -20.87
C VAL A 289 -0.43 -5.65 -21.23
N GLY A 290 0.39 -6.03 -22.21
CA GLY A 290 0.47 -7.40 -22.72
C GLY A 290 -0.70 -7.82 -23.63
N PRO A 291 -0.95 -9.13 -23.79
CA PRO A 291 -1.98 -9.66 -24.69
C PRO A 291 -3.40 -9.22 -24.32
N LEU A 292 -4.20 -8.88 -25.35
CA LEU A 292 -5.56 -8.33 -25.19
C LEU A 292 -6.61 -9.35 -24.71
N ASP A 293 -6.31 -10.64 -24.78
CA ASP A 293 -7.19 -11.75 -24.40
C ASP A 293 -6.85 -12.36 -23.04
N ARG A 294 -5.91 -11.77 -22.27
CA ARG A 294 -5.42 -12.26 -21.00
C ARG A 294 -5.52 -11.27 -19.84
N GLY A 295 -6.31 -10.21 -20.01
CA GLY A 295 -6.37 -9.13 -19.03
C GLY A 295 -6.74 -9.58 -17.62
N ILE A 296 -7.64 -10.55 -17.46
CA ILE A 296 -7.98 -11.07 -16.13
C ILE A 296 -6.79 -11.78 -15.47
N HIS A 297 -6.00 -12.54 -16.21
CA HIS A 297 -4.80 -13.20 -15.70
C HIS A 297 -3.76 -12.18 -15.22
N GLN A 298 -3.53 -11.15 -16.05
CA GLN A 298 -2.59 -10.08 -15.75
C GLN A 298 -3.04 -9.29 -14.50
N MET A 299 -4.33 -8.98 -14.41
CA MET A 299 -4.90 -8.30 -13.25
C MET A 299 -4.85 -9.17 -11.97
N LEU A 300 -5.04 -10.49 -12.09
CA LEU A 300 -4.97 -11.40 -10.95
C LEU A 300 -3.58 -11.52 -10.35
N GLU A 301 -2.53 -11.35 -11.14
CA GLU A 301 -1.16 -11.25 -10.61
C GLU A 301 -1.03 -10.03 -9.69
N MET A 302 -1.47 -8.86 -10.14
CA MET A 302 -1.52 -7.65 -9.32
C MET A 302 -2.37 -7.85 -8.06
N VAL A 303 -3.54 -8.49 -8.19
CA VAL A 303 -4.44 -8.81 -7.06
C VAL A 303 -3.78 -9.75 -6.06
N ASN A 304 -3.08 -10.78 -6.51
CA ASN A 304 -2.42 -11.74 -5.60
C ASN A 304 -1.29 -11.08 -4.81
N TRP A 305 -0.51 -10.23 -5.45
CA TRP A 305 0.49 -9.40 -4.78
C TRP A 305 -0.14 -8.50 -3.72
N SER A 306 -1.28 -7.88 -4.06
CA SER A 306 -2.07 -7.06 -3.14
C SER A 306 -2.65 -7.84 -1.98
N ARG A 307 -3.04 -9.12 -2.16
CA ARG A 307 -3.55 -9.98 -1.10
C ARG A 307 -2.49 -10.25 -0.03
N LEU A 308 -1.26 -10.57 -0.44
CA LEU A 308 -0.15 -10.75 0.49
C LEU A 308 0.09 -9.46 1.30
N SER A 309 0.19 -8.32 0.62
CA SER A 309 0.35 -7.02 1.28
C SER A 309 -0.79 -6.73 2.27
N ASN A 310 -2.05 -7.04 1.92
CA ASN A 310 -3.19 -6.86 2.82
C ASN A 310 -3.12 -7.77 4.05
N GLY A 311 -2.61 -8.98 3.91
CA GLY A 311 -2.36 -9.87 5.04
C GLY A 311 -1.33 -9.29 6.03
N ILE A 312 -0.22 -8.80 5.51
CA ILE A 312 0.83 -8.11 6.28
C ILE A 312 0.27 -6.86 6.99
N LYS A 313 -0.48 -6.02 6.26
CA LYS A 313 -1.12 -4.81 6.82
C LYS A 313 -2.13 -5.15 7.92
N SER A 314 -2.90 -6.23 7.75
CA SER A 314 -3.82 -6.70 8.78
C SER A 314 -3.07 -7.15 10.05
N SER A 315 -1.94 -7.84 9.90
CA SER A 315 -1.07 -8.19 11.03
C SER A 315 -0.48 -6.95 11.72
N ALA A 316 -0.18 -5.90 10.95
CA ALA A 316 0.28 -4.62 11.49
C ALA A 316 -0.78 -3.97 12.39
N LEU A 317 -2.04 -3.93 11.97
CA LEU A 317 -3.14 -3.43 12.80
C LEU A 317 -3.35 -4.27 14.07
N MET A 318 -3.27 -5.59 13.95
CA MET A 318 -3.34 -6.48 15.12
C MET A 318 -2.20 -6.20 16.10
N ARG A 319 -0.98 -6.01 15.60
CA ARG A 319 0.18 -5.66 16.43
C ARG A 319 0.02 -4.29 17.09
N ARG A 320 -0.44 -3.29 16.34
CA ARG A 320 -0.72 -1.97 16.92
C ARG A 320 -1.70 -2.06 18.08
N ALA A 321 -2.80 -2.79 17.92
CA ALA A 321 -3.77 -3.03 18.99
C ALA A 321 -3.12 -3.71 20.22
N VAL A 322 -2.19 -4.66 20.00
CA VAL A 322 -1.43 -5.30 21.09
C VAL A 322 -0.52 -4.28 21.77
N HIS A 323 0.19 -3.43 21.03
CA HIS A 323 1.07 -2.39 21.60
C HIS A 323 0.28 -1.42 22.48
N ASP A 324 -0.83 -0.88 21.99
CA ASP A 324 -1.67 0.05 22.73
C ASP A 324 -2.25 -0.60 24.00
N ALA A 325 -2.76 -1.83 23.88
CA ALA A 325 -3.24 -2.58 25.04
C ALA A 325 -2.13 -2.86 26.06
N CYS A 326 -0.90 -3.19 25.61
CA CYS A 326 0.25 -3.36 26.45
C CYS A 326 0.64 -2.09 27.21
N ALA A 327 0.62 -0.93 26.53
CA ALA A 327 0.90 0.35 27.16
C ALA A 327 -0.09 0.60 28.32
N VAL A 328 -1.39 0.42 28.03
CA VAL A 328 -2.45 0.61 29.04
C VAL A 328 -2.31 -0.33 30.25
N ILE A 329 -2.15 -1.64 30.05
CA ILE A 329 -2.14 -2.59 31.17
C ILE A 329 -0.84 -2.55 31.98
N ARG A 330 0.28 -2.06 31.41
CA ARG A 330 1.55 -1.83 32.12
C ARG A 330 1.49 -0.56 32.98
N GLY A 331 0.86 0.50 32.46
CA GLY A 331 0.82 1.80 33.13
C GLY A 331 -0.31 1.95 34.13
N ARG A 332 -1.46 1.24 33.98
CA ARG A 332 -2.59 1.35 34.91
C ARG A 332 -2.36 0.56 36.19
N VAL A 333 -2.65 1.20 37.32
CA VAL A 333 -2.59 0.60 38.66
C VAL A 333 -4.01 0.34 39.17
N VAL A 334 -4.30 -0.88 39.62
CA VAL A 334 -5.58 -1.28 40.25
C VAL A 334 -5.31 -2.08 41.50
N PHE A 335 -6.00 -1.75 42.58
CA PHE A 335 -5.78 -2.35 43.91
C PHE A 335 -4.30 -2.34 44.32
N GLY A 336 -3.61 -1.22 44.07
CA GLY A 336 -2.21 -1.01 44.47
C GLY A 336 -1.14 -1.71 43.64
N VAL A 337 -1.50 -2.42 42.54
CA VAL A 337 -0.55 -3.11 41.68
C VAL A 337 -0.82 -2.81 40.19
N PRO A 338 0.18 -2.86 39.30
CA PRO A 338 -0.03 -2.76 37.85
C PRO A 338 -1.07 -3.76 37.35
N LEU A 339 -1.93 -3.34 36.43
CA LEU A 339 -3.00 -4.16 35.86
C LEU A 339 -2.42 -5.43 35.18
N MET A 340 -1.23 -5.36 34.60
CA MET A 340 -0.50 -6.49 34.05
C MET A 340 -0.26 -7.63 35.04
N GLN A 341 -0.23 -7.36 36.35
CA GLN A 341 -0.07 -8.39 37.39
C GLN A 341 -1.34 -9.16 37.69
N LYS A 342 -2.49 -8.69 37.18
CA LYS A 342 -3.77 -9.38 37.38
C LYS A 342 -3.93 -10.55 36.45
N PRO A 343 -4.23 -11.78 36.92
CA PRO A 343 -4.33 -12.98 36.07
C PRO A 343 -5.33 -12.84 34.94
N LEU A 344 -6.48 -12.22 35.17
CA LEU A 344 -7.51 -12.02 34.17
C LEU A 344 -7.02 -11.10 33.04
N ALA A 345 -6.35 -9.98 33.37
CA ALA A 345 -5.80 -9.05 32.38
C ALA A 345 -4.73 -9.75 31.52
N ARG A 346 -3.83 -10.52 32.12
CA ARG A 346 -2.83 -11.33 31.40
C ARG A 346 -3.49 -12.32 30.44
N ARG A 347 -4.54 -13.00 30.88
CA ARG A 347 -5.30 -13.94 30.03
C ARG A 347 -5.94 -13.22 28.85
N GLN A 348 -6.50 -12.02 29.03
CA GLN A 348 -7.08 -11.25 27.93
C GLN A 348 -5.99 -10.78 26.95
N MET A 349 -4.82 -10.35 27.45
CA MET A 349 -3.69 -10.00 26.57
C MET A 349 -3.25 -11.18 25.70
N MET A 350 -3.13 -12.38 26.26
CA MET A 350 -2.78 -13.57 25.48
C MET A 350 -3.77 -13.86 24.35
N LYS A 351 -5.08 -13.58 24.54
CA LYS A 351 -6.10 -13.79 23.52
C LYS A 351 -5.97 -12.88 22.31
N ILE A 352 -5.37 -11.70 22.46
CA ILE A 352 -5.14 -10.76 21.34
C ILE A 352 -3.70 -10.89 20.80
N GLN A 353 -2.73 -11.22 21.65
CA GLN A 353 -1.34 -11.39 21.24
C GLN A 353 -1.13 -12.65 20.39
N LEU A 354 -1.66 -13.80 20.80
CA LEU A 354 -1.47 -15.06 20.07
C LEU A 354 -1.95 -14.99 18.61
N PRO A 355 -3.15 -14.50 18.29
CA PRO A 355 -3.57 -14.32 16.90
C PRO A 355 -2.68 -13.35 16.12
N ALA A 356 -2.16 -12.29 16.76
CA ALA A 356 -1.25 -11.35 16.11
C ALA A 356 0.08 -12.02 15.73
N GLU A 357 0.66 -12.82 16.64
CA GLU A 357 1.88 -13.59 16.35
C GLU A 357 1.66 -14.65 15.25
N GLN A 358 0.54 -15.36 15.32
CA GLN A 358 0.19 -16.37 14.32
C GLN A 358 -0.02 -15.73 12.93
N SER A 359 -0.73 -14.61 12.87
CA SER A 359 -0.94 -13.86 11.62
C SER A 359 0.37 -13.38 11.02
N LEU A 360 1.24 -12.78 11.84
CA LEU A 360 2.55 -12.31 11.40
C LEU A 360 3.41 -13.46 10.86
N SER A 361 3.48 -14.58 11.58
CA SER A 361 4.25 -15.77 11.17
C SER A 361 3.73 -16.34 9.85
N LEU A 362 2.40 -16.43 9.66
CA LEU A 362 1.80 -16.93 8.43
C LEU A 362 2.18 -16.06 7.23
N TRP A 363 2.06 -14.74 7.35
CA TRP A 363 2.30 -13.84 6.23
C TRP A 363 3.78 -13.69 5.89
N PHE A 364 4.69 -13.77 6.88
CA PHE A 364 6.13 -13.81 6.61
C PHE A 364 6.56 -15.13 5.96
N PHE A 365 5.97 -16.25 6.37
CA PHE A 365 6.13 -17.51 5.65
C PHE A 365 5.66 -17.41 4.19
N THR A 366 4.50 -16.78 3.95
CA THR A 366 3.99 -16.59 2.60
C THR A 366 4.89 -15.66 1.77
N ALA A 367 5.49 -14.63 2.39
CA ALA A 367 6.46 -13.76 1.71
C ALA A 367 7.74 -14.51 1.34
N ASP A 368 8.25 -15.37 2.20
CA ASP A 368 9.41 -16.25 1.92
C ASP A 368 9.12 -17.25 0.78
N VAL A 369 7.91 -17.82 0.76
CA VAL A 369 7.48 -18.67 -0.36
C VAL A 369 7.43 -17.88 -1.67
N LEU A 370 6.92 -16.65 -1.64
CA LEU A 370 6.92 -15.78 -2.82
C LEU A 370 8.35 -15.46 -3.29
N ASP A 371 9.26 -15.13 -2.38
CA ASP A 371 10.67 -14.87 -2.69
C ASP A 371 11.32 -16.06 -3.41
N LYS A 372 11.03 -17.27 -2.95
CA LYS A 372 11.52 -18.52 -3.59
C LYS A 372 10.85 -18.75 -4.95
N ALA A 373 9.57 -18.49 -5.09
CA ALA A 373 8.83 -18.68 -6.34
C ALA A 373 9.27 -17.71 -7.44
N GLU A 374 9.56 -16.46 -7.09
CA GLU A 374 9.96 -15.40 -8.03
C GLU A 374 11.50 -15.33 -8.21
N GLY A 375 12.27 -15.99 -7.36
CA GLY A 375 13.73 -15.99 -7.42
C GLY A 375 14.39 -14.73 -6.84
N TYR A 376 13.75 -14.05 -5.90
CA TYR A 376 14.35 -12.91 -5.23
C TYR A 376 15.55 -13.29 -4.34
N GLY A 377 16.46 -12.33 -4.13
CA GLY A 377 17.65 -12.54 -3.32
C GLY A 377 18.74 -13.36 -4.00
N GLY A 378 18.78 -13.34 -5.35
CA GLY A 378 19.81 -14.04 -6.14
C GLY A 378 19.61 -15.55 -6.27
N GLN A 379 18.51 -16.09 -5.75
CA GLN A 379 18.15 -17.49 -5.92
C GLN A 379 17.37 -17.68 -7.22
N PRO A 380 17.58 -18.78 -7.98
CA PRO A 380 16.75 -19.07 -9.14
C PRO A 380 15.32 -19.39 -8.70
N PRO A 381 14.30 -19.04 -9.54
CA PRO A 381 12.91 -19.38 -9.26
C PRO A 381 12.73 -20.86 -8.96
N SER A 382 12.00 -21.18 -7.88
CA SER A 382 11.67 -22.56 -7.49
C SER A 382 10.33 -22.99 -8.06
N GLN A 383 10.26 -24.16 -8.70
CA GLN A 383 8.99 -24.75 -9.15
C GLN A 383 8.23 -25.47 -8.01
N GLU A 384 8.86 -25.65 -6.84
CA GLU A 384 8.26 -26.33 -5.69
C GLU A 384 7.65 -25.34 -4.67
N ALA A 385 7.95 -24.05 -4.79
CA ALA A 385 7.35 -22.97 -4.00
C ALA A 385 6.10 -22.43 -4.68
#